data_6e2915347f1c5c74c0bb46418c58f43d
#
_entry.id   6e2915347f1c5c74c0bb46418c58f43d
#
_cell.length_a   1.000
_cell.length_b   1.000
_cell.length_c   1.000
_cell.angle_alpha   90.00
_cell.angle_beta   90.00
_cell.angle_gamma   90.00
#
_symmetry.space_group_name_H-M   'P 1'
#
loop_
_entity.id
_entity.type
_entity.pdbx_description
1 polymer ?
#
loop_
_entity_poly.entity_id
_entity_poly.type
_entity_poly.pdbx_seq_one_letter_code
_entity_poly.pdbx_strand_id
1 'polypeptide(L)'
;MKKVEPQVRLVSRPQVDYDMIADYLREVGGQAWLERFDRGELDAHLGDAQNLAEFAGRLCYRSWEPGLNPNVTRVRKDQDAYLGNLLASLHGSVLEHVSFSFVLHNVSRVCCYDSDTEVLTDRGWIPWPKVEGDETFATLNPDNGTLEYQQATEVYHADYEGPMYRVSSEQVDLLVTPNHRMWVRKYDTQAAKRGEESFGVEFADDILHKRVQYQKAAEWAGVTPERVEIPATTRTFTRKDTGTVSTRHYPSVSFPTEPFARFLGYFISEGSINGHQIVLAQNRGPTLERMRRTIEQMGLSAYVPDTGFGSVRTHCTALRDFLAELGHSHEKYVPEMVHGWDSETIAAFLDAMVEGDGTVHKKSGHRVIYTSSQELADDLQVLAIKAGMSANVRIDDRVGLERTLSTGQKFNNLRPCYVVSLLTKRSYPLVNTGRTRPSRYWNAEGYNDQMEYYRGRIHCVKVPNGLLWVRRNGKPVVSGNTHELIRHRPGVAISQESLRFVRLTDLPFWFPEWAEEDPELMKRATEMLERMEEFQFWMAEHFGLDEQGVKFAEKKHKTSFMRRFAPEGVATGLVWTANVRTLRHTLEARTAPGAEEEIRLLFHRIGEVLREEAPALFGDYEVEDGAWVPRWRKV
;
A
#
# COMPACT_ATOMS: atom_id res chain seq x y z
N MET A 1 -33.39 8.72 5.08
CA MET A 1 -32.05 9.29 5.35
C MET A 1 -32.10 10.18 6.57
N LYS A 2 -31.13 10.11 7.48
CA LYS A 2 -31.03 10.90 8.71
C LYS A 2 -29.75 11.73 8.71
N LYS A 3 -29.87 13.06 8.71
CA LYS A 3 -28.75 13.96 8.95
C LYS A 3 -28.26 13.80 10.39
N VAL A 4 -26.95 13.64 10.59
CA VAL A 4 -26.32 13.41 11.89
C VAL A 4 -25.09 14.26 12.07
N GLU A 5 -24.69 14.45 13.35
CA GLU A 5 -23.46 15.13 13.72
C GLU A 5 -22.50 14.12 14.36
N PRO A 6 -21.18 14.14 14.07
CA PRO A 6 -20.19 13.37 14.79
C PRO A 6 -20.25 13.64 16.29
N GLN A 7 -20.22 12.59 17.10
CA GLN A 7 -20.31 12.69 18.56
C GLN A 7 -19.16 11.99 19.23
N VAL A 8 -18.67 12.58 20.32
CA VAL A 8 -17.64 12.03 21.20
C VAL A 8 -18.21 11.87 22.59
N ARG A 9 -18.10 10.68 23.18
CA ARG A 9 -18.51 10.40 24.56
C ARG A 9 -17.40 9.64 25.26
N LEU A 10 -16.90 10.19 26.35
CA LEU A 10 -15.98 9.48 27.25
C LEU A 10 -16.75 8.40 27.99
N VAL A 11 -16.33 7.13 27.87
CA VAL A 11 -17.01 5.98 28.51
C VAL A 11 -16.12 5.23 29.49
N SER A 12 -14.82 5.48 29.50
CA SER A 12 -13.90 4.90 30.48
C SER A 12 -12.71 5.83 30.72
N ARG A 13 -12.35 5.95 31.99
CA ARG A 13 -11.16 6.62 32.50
C ARG A 13 -10.43 5.67 33.46
N PRO A 14 -9.12 5.86 33.74
CA PRO A 14 -8.42 5.05 34.72
C PRO A 14 -9.06 5.19 36.09
N GLN A 15 -8.99 4.13 36.90
CA GLN A 15 -9.29 4.12 38.31
C GLN A 15 -8.05 3.64 39.06
N VAL A 16 -7.63 4.37 40.06
CA VAL A 16 -6.43 4.09 40.85
C VAL A 16 -6.84 3.36 42.16
N ASP A 17 -6.13 2.27 42.45
CA ASP A 17 -6.23 1.58 43.72
C ASP A 17 -5.23 2.21 44.73
N TYR A 18 -5.73 3.13 45.52
CA TYR A 18 -4.89 3.87 46.48
C TYR A 18 -4.44 3.02 47.66
N ASP A 19 -5.17 1.96 48.01
CA ASP A 19 -4.76 1.04 49.08
C ASP A 19 -3.52 0.26 48.67
N MET A 20 -3.48 -0.22 47.43
CA MET A 20 -2.31 -0.91 46.88
C MET A 20 -1.11 0.03 46.70
N ILE A 21 -1.34 1.27 46.30
CA ILE A 21 -0.28 2.29 46.26
C ILE A 21 0.25 2.57 47.66
N ALA A 22 -0.63 2.69 48.65
CA ALA A 22 -0.26 2.92 50.05
C ALA A 22 0.60 1.78 50.62
N ASP A 23 0.24 0.52 50.33
CA ASP A 23 1.01 -0.64 50.76
C ASP A 23 2.42 -0.61 50.14
N TYR A 24 2.54 -0.33 48.84
CA TYR A 24 3.83 -0.19 48.18
C TYR A 24 4.69 0.96 48.75
N LEU A 25 4.09 2.12 49.01
CA LEU A 25 4.81 3.28 49.55
C LEU A 25 5.24 3.08 50.99
N ARG A 26 4.55 2.23 51.79
CA ARG A 26 5.00 1.83 53.13
C ARG A 26 6.30 1.01 53.07
N GLU A 27 6.46 0.18 52.05
CA GLU A 27 7.67 -0.65 51.89
C GLU A 27 8.88 0.17 51.39
N VAL A 28 8.66 1.10 50.45
CA VAL A 28 9.75 1.80 49.75
C VAL A 28 10.02 3.22 50.27
N GLY A 29 9.17 3.73 51.16
CA GLY A 29 9.13 5.13 51.57
C GLY A 29 8.30 6.00 50.60
N GLY A 30 7.89 7.20 51.05
CA GLY A 30 7.13 8.12 50.19
C GLY A 30 5.69 8.33 50.66
N GLN A 31 5.38 8.02 51.91
CA GLN A 31 4.06 8.24 52.50
C GLN A 31 3.61 9.70 52.45
N ALA A 32 4.54 10.65 52.47
CA ALA A 32 4.26 12.08 52.31
C ALA A 32 3.46 12.39 51.01
N TRP A 33 3.55 11.54 49.98
CA TRP A 33 2.73 11.69 48.78
C TRP A 33 1.26 11.35 49.07
N LEU A 34 0.98 10.30 49.83
CA LEU A 34 -0.39 9.90 50.23
C LEU A 34 -1.04 10.94 51.14
N GLU A 35 -0.31 11.51 52.08
CA GLU A 35 -0.82 12.56 52.98
C GLU A 35 -1.39 13.77 52.22
N ARG A 36 -1.06 13.95 50.96
CA ARG A 36 -1.62 15.01 50.10
C ARG A 36 -3.12 14.79 49.81
N PHE A 37 -3.60 13.54 49.79
CA PHE A 37 -5.03 13.23 49.70
C PHE A 37 -5.76 13.61 50.99
N ASP A 38 -5.16 13.31 52.14
CA ASP A 38 -5.72 13.64 53.43
C ASP A 38 -5.81 15.16 53.65
N ARG A 39 -4.89 15.92 53.02
CA ARG A 39 -4.88 17.39 53.03
C ARG A 39 -5.74 18.03 51.94
N GLY A 40 -6.38 17.23 51.09
CA GLY A 40 -7.17 17.73 49.95
C GLY A 40 -6.35 18.38 48.81
N GLU A 41 -5.03 18.11 48.77
CA GLU A 41 -4.14 18.62 47.70
C GLU A 41 -4.22 17.79 46.42
N LEU A 42 -4.72 16.56 46.52
CA LEU A 42 -5.00 15.65 45.41
C LEU A 42 -6.42 15.15 45.50
N ASP A 43 -7.14 15.07 44.40
CA ASP A 43 -8.49 14.55 44.32
C ASP A 43 -8.44 13.07 43.90
N ALA A 44 -8.88 12.18 44.77
CA ALA A 44 -9.12 10.77 44.44
C ALA A 44 -10.36 10.71 43.51
N HIS A 45 -10.30 9.88 42.47
CA HIS A 45 -11.33 9.61 41.48
C HIS A 45 -11.42 10.65 40.32
N LEU A 46 -11.47 11.95 40.60
CA LEU A 46 -11.45 12.96 39.53
C LEU A 46 -10.04 13.17 38.96
N GLY A 47 -9.02 13.03 39.83
CA GLY A 47 -7.61 13.18 39.44
C GLY A 47 -6.89 11.88 39.04
N ASP A 48 -7.56 10.71 39.02
CA ASP A 48 -6.92 9.40 38.86
C ASP A 48 -5.96 9.29 37.68
N ALA A 49 -6.28 9.88 36.54
CA ALA A 49 -5.40 9.91 35.38
C ALA A 49 -4.07 10.65 35.65
N GLN A 50 -4.14 11.80 36.30
CA GLN A 50 -2.99 12.62 36.68
C GLN A 50 -2.21 11.99 37.82
N ASN A 51 -2.92 11.43 38.82
CA ASN A 51 -2.35 10.73 39.97
C ASN A 51 -1.56 9.49 39.53
N LEU A 52 -2.09 8.69 38.57
CA LEU A 52 -1.40 7.53 38.01
C LEU A 52 -0.14 7.93 37.24
N ALA A 53 -0.22 8.98 36.43
CA ALA A 53 0.94 9.50 35.71
C ALA A 53 2.01 10.05 36.67
N GLU A 54 1.61 10.80 37.69
CA GLU A 54 2.51 11.28 38.74
C GLU A 54 3.15 10.14 39.52
N PHE A 55 2.35 9.14 39.93
CA PHE A 55 2.83 7.96 40.64
C PHE A 55 3.88 7.22 39.80
N ALA A 56 3.59 6.89 38.55
CA ALA A 56 4.50 6.19 37.66
C ALA A 56 5.80 6.98 37.43
N GLY A 57 5.72 8.29 37.28
CA GLY A 57 6.89 9.16 37.13
C GLY A 57 7.77 9.22 38.36
N ARG A 58 7.16 9.33 39.56
CA ARG A 58 7.89 9.36 40.83
C ARG A 58 8.54 8.02 41.15
N LEU A 59 7.92 6.91 40.75
CA LEU A 59 8.46 5.57 40.93
C LEU A 59 9.83 5.44 40.26
N CYS A 60 9.99 5.94 39.02
CA CYS A 60 11.23 5.85 38.27
C CYS A 60 12.43 6.46 39.00
N TYR A 61 12.20 7.48 39.82
CA TYR A 61 13.26 8.22 40.51
C TYR A 61 13.19 8.09 42.05
N ARG A 62 12.23 7.38 42.60
CA ARG A 62 11.90 7.40 44.04
C ARG A 62 11.81 8.83 44.56
N SER A 63 11.14 9.70 43.83
CA SER A 63 11.05 11.13 44.14
C SER A 63 9.77 11.49 44.89
N TRP A 64 9.37 10.63 45.84
CA TRP A 64 8.16 10.80 46.67
C TRP A 64 8.34 11.91 47.70
N GLU A 65 9.50 11.93 48.38
CA GLU A 65 9.85 12.86 49.42
C GLU A 65 11.34 13.20 49.41
N PRO A 66 11.74 14.35 49.99
CA PRO A 66 13.14 14.74 50.07
C PRO A 66 13.96 13.73 50.90
N GLY A 67 15.12 13.35 50.34
CA GLY A 67 16.07 12.45 51.03
C GLY A 67 15.86 10.95 50.79
N LEU A 68 14.75 10.53 50.20
CA LEU A 68 14.49 9.13 49.88
C LEU A 68 15.44 8.58 48.81
N ASN A 69 15.79 9.40 47.83
CA ASN A 69 16.81 9.11 46.83
C ASN A 69 17.91 10.19 46.87
N PRO A 70 19.15 9.85 47.25
CA PRO A 70 20.25 10.83 47.35
C PRO A 70 20.58 11.53 46.02
N ASN A 71 20.24 10.94 44.89
CA ASN A 71 20.46 11.53 43.57
C ASN A 71 19.37 12.53 43.17
N VAL A 72 18.27 12.60 43.92
CA VAL A 72 17.18 13.56 43.67
C VAL A 72 17.41 14.82 44.48
N THR A 73 17.88 15.86 43.85
CA THR A 73 18.22 17.14 44.52
C THR A 73 16.98 18.01 44.78
N ARG A 74 15.87 17.79 44.07
CA ARG A 74 14.64 18.57 44.22
C ARG A 74 13.40 17.69 44.05
N VAL A 75 12.56 17.65 45.05
CA VAL A 75 11.22 17.04 44.97
C VAL A 75 10.19 18.15 44.81
N ARG A 76 9.46 18.13 43.67
CA ARG A 76 8.36 19.06 43.40
C ARG A 76 7.12 18.59 44.17
N LYS A 77 6.52 19.48 44.94
CA LYS A 77 5.32 19.15 45.73
C LYS A 77 4.03 19.34 44.95
N ASP A 78 4.01 20.33 44.08
CA ASP A 78 2.87 20.64 43.24
C ASP A 78 2.76 19.66 42.07
N GLN A 79 1.55 19.12 41.82
CA GLN A 79 1.29 18.11 40.77
C GLN A 79 1.46 18.68 39.37
N ASP A 80 0.89 19.85 39.11
CA ASP A 80 0.95 20.48 37.80
C ASP A 80 2.39 20.82 37.41
N ALA A 81 3.15 21.38 38.41
CA ALA A 81 4.58 21.64 38.20
C ALA A 81 5.40 20.36 38.00
N TYR A 82 4.98 19.23 38.62
CA TYR A 82 5.63 17.94 38.43
C TYR A 82 5.32 17.35 37.05
N LEU A 83 4.05 17.27 36.66
CA LEU A 83 3.62 16.74 35.35
C LEU A 83 4.10 17.64 34.20
N GLY A 84 4.02 18.96 34.36
CA GLY A 84 4.60 19.90 33.40
C GLY A 84 6.10 19.71 33.18
N ASN A 85 6.86 19.36 34.24
CA ASN A 85 8.27 19.02 34.10
C ASN A 85 8.49 17.66 33.40
N LEU A 86 7.62 16.67 33.61
CA LEU A 86 7.68 15.39 32.87
C LEU A 86 7.48 15.62 31.38
N LEU A 87 6.48 16.42 31.00
CA LEU A 87 6.23 16.80 29.60
C LEU A 87 7.42 17.57 29.01
N ALA A 88 7.94 18.57 29.74
CA ALA A 88 9.10 19.35 29.29
C ALA A 88 10.38 18.52 29.12
N SER A 89 10.53 17.46 29.95
CA SER A 89 11.67 16.53 29.89
C SER A 89 11.48 15.38 28.92
N LEU A 90 10.37 15.35 28.17
CA LEU A 90 10.01 14.34 27.18
C LEU A 90 9.92 12.91 27.76
N HIS A 91 9.47 12.76 29.00
CA HIS A 91 9.29 11.50 29.71
C HIS A 91 7.95 10.82 29.33
N GLY A 92 7.80 10.47 28.04
CA GLY A 92 6.54 9.94 27.50
C GLY A 92 6.11 8.57 28.04
N SER A 93 7.04 7.72 28.53
CA SER A 93 6.70 6.36 28.99
C SER A 93 5.71 6.33 30.14
N VAL A 94 5.72 7.31 31.01
CA VAL A 94 4.76 7.39 32.14
C VAL A 94 3.33 7.64 31.68
N LEU A 95 3.15 8.26 30.52
CA LEU A 95 1.85 8.55 29.92
C LEU A 95 1.20 7.31 29.28
N GLU A 96 1.96 6.24 29.09
CA GLU A 96 1.47 4.99 28.52
C GLU A 96 0.64 4.16 29.53
N HIS A 97 0.78 4.42 30.83
CA HIS A 97 -0.02 3.78 31.88
C HIS A 97 -1.45 4.32 31.96
N VAL A 98 -1.70 5.51 31.45
CA VAL A 98 -3.00 6.20 31.53
C VAL A 98 -3.74 6.04 30.22
N SER A 99 -4.95 5.48 30.25
CA SER A 99 -5.77 5.25 29.05
C SER A 99 -7.19 5.77 29.23
N PHE A 100 -7.76 6.29 28.13
CA PHE A 100 -9.16 6.72 28.05
C PHE A 100 -9.86 5.97 26.90
N SER A 101 -11.16 5.66 27.10
CA SER A 101 -12.00 5.07 26.07
C SER A 101 -13.14 5.99 25.70
N PHE A 102 -13.35 6.17 24.39
CA PHE A 102 -14.41 6.99 23.82
C PHE A 102 -15.35 6.13 22.98
N VAL A 103 -16.63 6.43 23.03
CA VAL A 103 -17.57 6.06 21.98
C VAL A 103 -17.60 7.22 20.98
N LEU A 104 -17.18 6.94 19.77
CA LEU A 104 -17.26 7.85 18.63
C LEU A 104 -18.44 7.38 17.79
N HIS A 105 -19.40 8.26 17.54
CA HIS A 105 -20.64 7.93 16.87
C HIS A 105 -20.93 8.93 15.75
N ASN A 106 -21.52 8.44 14.65
CA ASN A 106 -21.80 9.21 13.44
C ASN A 106 -20.54 9.68 12.70
N VAL A 107 -19.57 8.78 12.47
CA VAL A 107 -18.32 9.06 11.75
C VAL A 107 -18.19 8.23 10.47
N SER A 108 -17.67 8.83 9.38
CA SER A 108 -17.54 8.22 8.05
C SER A 108 -16.27 7.36 7.87
N ARG A 109 -16.04 6.78 6.64
CA ARG A 109 -15.01 5.76 6.35
C ARG A 109 -14.12 6.03 5.14
N VAL A 110 -14.07 7.21 4.56
CA VAL A 110 -13.56 7.47 3.18
C VAL A 110 -12.05 7.47 2.98
N CYS A 111 -11.52 6.77 1.89
CA CYS A 111 -10.21 6.97 1.18
C CYS A 111 -9.91 5.86 0.15
N CYS A 112 -9.85 6.10 -1.20
CA CYS A 112 -9.74 5.02 -2.23
C CYS A 112 -9.10 5.44 -3.56
N TYR A 113 -8.92 4.43 -4.47
CA TYR A 113 -8.45 4.54 -5.85
C TYR A 113 -9.61 4.47 -6.84
N ASP A 114 -9.42 5.00 -8.05
CA ASP A 114 -10.34 4.84 -9.18
C ASP A 114 -10.34 3.40 -9.76
N SER A 115 -11.34 3.09 -10.60
CA SER A 115 -11.49 1.75 -11.21
C SER A 115 -10.47 1.43 -12.30
N ASP A 116 -9.78 2.42 -12.87
CA ASP A 116 -8.74 2.21 -13.90
C ASP A 116 -7.37 1.91 -13.29
N THR A 117 -7.23 2.05 -11.98
CA THR A 117 -6.03 1.66 -11.26
C THR A 117 -6.03 0.14 -11.04
N GLU A 118 -4.85 -0.48 -11.15
CA GLU A 118 -4.59 -1.89 -10.89
C GLU A 118 -3.73 -2.04 -9.64
N VAL A 119 -3.89 -3.14 -8.92
CA VAL A 119 -3.08 -3.49 -7.75
C VAL A 119 -2.25 -4.73 -8.04
N LEU A 120 -1.03 -4.77 -7.54
CA LEU A 120 -0.15 -5.93 -7.68
C LEU A 120 -0.47 -6.97 -6.60
N THR A 121 -0.68 -8.20 -7.06
CA THR A 121 -0.95 -9.37 -6.21
C THR A 121 0.02 -10.51 -6.52
N ASP A 122 -0.08 -11.62 -5.80
CA ASP A 122 0.60 -12.88 -6.11
C ASP A 122 0.20 -13.47 -7.48
N ARG A 123 -0.98 -13.04 -8.02
CA ARG A 123 -1.48 -13.41 -9.36
C ARG A 123 -1.13 -12.36 -10.44
N GLY A 124 -0.20 -11.45 -10.16
CA GLY A 124 0.17 -10.34 -11.05
C GLY A 124 -0.70 -9.09 -10.86
N TRP A 125 -0.76 -8.25 -11.87
CA TRP A 125 -1.56 -7.02 -11.86
C TRP A 125 -3.04 -7.31 -12.06
N ILE A 126 -3.87 -6.92 -11.10
CA ILE A 126 -5.33 -7.10 -11.15
C ILE A 126 -6.01 -5.72 -11.14
N PRO A 127 -6.90 -5.42 -12.11
CA PRO A 127 -7.75 -4.23 -12.05
C PRO A 127 -8.63 -4.26 -10.80
N TRP A 128 -8.75 -3.13 -10.09
CA TRP A 128 -9.53 -3.04 -8.86
C TRP A 128 -10.93 -3.66 -8.92
N PRO A 129 -11.72 -3.50 -10.01
CA PRO A 129 -13.04 -4.13 -10.09
C PRO A 129 -13.04 -5.66 -10.07
N LYS A 130 -11.87 -6.31 -10.32
CA LYS A 130 -11.70 -7.77 -10.36
C LYS A 130 -11.08 -8.35 -9.08
N VAL A 131 -10.73 -7.51 -8.10
CA VAL A 131 -10.19 -7.96 -6.81
C VAL A 131 -11.28 -8.68 -6.02
N GLU A 132 -11.04 -9.94 -5.66
CA GLU A 132 -11.97 -10.80 -4.92
C GLU A 132 -11.69 -10.80 -3.41
N GLY A 133 -10.44 -10.51 -3.00
CA GLY A 133 -10.01 -10.39 -1.61
C GLY A 133 -9.43 -11.67 -1.00
N ASP A 134 -9.25 -12.70 -1.81
CA ASP A 134 -8.54 -13.94 -1.47
C ASP A 134 -7.07 -13.93 -1.93
N GLU A 135 -6.68 -12.88 -2.70
CA GLU A 135 -5.33 -12.65 -3.17
C GLU A 135 -4.40 -12.20 -2.03
N THR A 136 -3.10 -12.41 -2.21
CA THR A 136 -2.06 -11.73 -1.43
C THR A 136 -1.53 -10.52 -2.20
N PHE A 137 -1.48 -9.37 -1.53
CA PHE A 137 -1.18 -8.07 -2.13
C PHE A 137 0.29 -7.70 -1.93
N ALA A 138 0.93 -7.25 -3.00
CA ALA A 138 2.28 -6.70 -2.92
C ALA A 138 2.26 -5.39 -2.13
N THR A 139 3.07 -5.33 -1.10
CA THR A 139 3.22 -4.19 -0.19
C THR A 139 4.67 -3.81 -0.02
N LEU A 140 4.93 -2.58 0.38
CA LEU A 140 6.25 -2.13 0.81
C LEU A 140 6.29 -2.18 2.34
N ASN A 141 7.31 -2.82 2.91
CA ASN A 141 7.61 -2.71 4.32
C ASN A 141 8.25 -1.34 4.58
N PRO A 142 7.61 -0.42 5.33
CA PRO A 142 8.11 0.94 5.52
C PRO A 142 9.39 1.02 6.36
N ASP A 143 9.68 0.00 7.18
CA ASP A 143 10.82 0.01 8.11
C ASP A 143 12.13 -0.38 7.43
N ASN A 144 12.08 -1.30 6.46
CA ASN A 144 13.26 -1.84 5.80
C ASN A 144 13.30 -1.63 4.27
N GLY A 145 12.22 -1.14 3.66
CA GLY A 145 12.14 -0.87 2.21
C GLY A 145 11.97 -2.10 1.32
N THR A 146 11.66 -3.28 1.89
CA THR A 146 11.46 -4.52 1.12
C THR A 146 10.05 -4.64 0.57
N LEU A 147 9.94 -5.26 -0.62
CA LEU A 147 8.67 -5.72 -1.17
C LEU A 147 8.29 -7.03 -0.49
N GLU A 148 7.07 -7.10 0.01
CA GLU A 148 6.48 -8.28 0.65
C GLU A 148 5.10 -8.56 0.06
N TYR A 149 4.54 -9.76 0.33
CA TYR A 149 3.18 -10.11 -0.02
C TYR A 149 2.37 -10.37 1.24
N GLN A 150 1.22 -9.73 1.40
CA GLN A 150 0.37 -9.82 2.58
C GLN A 150 -1.10 -10.01 2.19
N GLN A 151 -1.83 -10.78 3.01
CA GLN A 151 -3.27 -10.91 2.84
C GLN A 151 -3.99 -9.62 3.24
N ALA A 152 -5.05 -9.29 2.51
CA ALA A 152 -5.91 -8.20 2.89
C ALA A 152 -6.68 -8.54 4.17
N THR A 153 -6.66 -7.61 5.12
CA THR A 153 -7.52 -7.69 6.31
C THR A 153 -8.92 -7.15 6.03
N GLU A 154 -9.07 -6.34 4.98
CA GLU A 154 -10.33 -5.77 4.52
C GLU A 154 -10.24 -5.41 3.04
N VAL A 155 -11.33 -5.65 2.29
CA VAL A 155 -11.50 -5.21 0.89
C VAL A 155 -12.64 -4.21 0.85
N TYR A 156 -12.42 -3.10 0.18
CA TYR A 156 -13.35 -1.99 0.12
C TYR A 156 -13.59 -1.52 -1.31
N HIS A 157 -14.84 -1.21 -1.64
CA HIS A 157 -15.23 -0.52 -2.88
C HIS A 157 -16.57 0.20 -2.69
N ALA A 158 -16.74 1.37 -3.30
CA ALA A 158 -17.97 2.16 -3.28
C ALA A 158 -18.15 2.97 -4.56
N ASP A 159 -19.37 3.48 -4.78
CA ASP A 159 -19.60 4.53 -5.76
C ASP A 159 -19.18 5.87 -5.16
N TYR A 160 -18.51 6.69 -5.95
CA TYR A 160 -17.98 7.99 -5.55
C TYR A 160 -18.30 9.03 -6.62
N GLU A 161 -18.70 10.21 -6.18
CA GLU A 161 -18.87 11.37 -7.03
C GLU A 161 -18.30 12.60 -6.30
N GLY A 162 -17.25 13.20 -6.85
CA GLY A 162 -16.59 14.35 -6.23
C GLY A 162 -15.20 14.60 -6.76
N PRO A 163 -14.45 15.54 -6.15
CA PRO A 163 -13.09 15.83 -6.54
C PRO A 163 -12.15 14.67 -6.19
N MET A 164 -11.22 14.34 -7.09
CA MET A 164 -10.11 13.41 -6.86
C MET A 164 -8.78 14.08 -7.19
N TYR A 165 -7.75 13.75 -6.44
CA TYR A 165 -6.38 14.16 -6.74
C TYR A 165 -5.85 13.35 -7.93
N ARG A 166 -5.51 14.06 -8.98
CA ARG A 166 -4.93 13.53 -10.20
C ARG A 166 -3.47 13.94 -10.30
N VAL A 167 -2.55 12.99 -10.38
CA VAL A 167 -1.16 13.25 -10.78
C VAL A 167 -0.86 12.52 -12.09
N SER A 168 -0.31 13.24 -13.08
CA SER A 168 0.08 12.68 -14.37
C SER A 168 1.43 13.24 -14.81
N SER A 169 2.40 12.35 -14.96
CA SER A 169 3.75 12.68 -15.43
C SER A 169 4.25 11.59 -16.38
N GLU A 170 5.45 11.73 -16.89
CA GLU A 170 6.10 10.67 -17.69
C GLU A 170 6.22 9.36 -16.89
N GLN A 171 6.40 9.43 -15.56
CA GLN A 171 6.75 8.30 -14.71
C GLN A 171 5.67 7.89 -13.72
N VAL A 172 4.75 8.77 -13.37
CA VAL A 172 3.71 8.55 -12.37
C VAL A 172 2.34 8.85 -12.96
N ASP A 173 1.36 8.05 -12.62
CA ASP A 173 -0.03 8.25 -12.99
C ASP A 173 -0.92 7.68 -11.89
N LEU A 174 -1.71 8.52 -11.21
CA LEU A 174 -2.67 8.13 -10.18
C LEU A 174 -3.90 9.03 -10.22
N LEU A 175 -5.03 8.47 -9.82
CA LEU A 175 -6.27 9.18 -9.54
C LEU A 175 -6.84 8.61 -8.25
N VAL A 176 -6.84 9.41 -7.19
CA VAL A 176 -7.17 9.00 -5.83
C VAL A 176 -8.02 10.05 -5.13
N THR A 177 -8.76 9.66 -4.10
CA THR A 177 -9.52 10.62 -3.28
C THR A 177 -8.60 11.65 -2.62
N PRO A 178 -9.07 12.87 -2.30
CA PRO A 178 -8.21 13.96 -1.76
C PRO A 178 -7.46 13.59 -0.48
N ASN A 179 -8.13 12.87 0.40
CA ASN A 179 -7.58 12.37 1.65
C ASN A 179 -6.83 11.03 1.51
N HIS A 180 -6.52 10.60 0.28
CA HIS A 180 -5.75 9.38 0.05
C HIS A 180 -4.31 9.52 0.54
N ARG A 181 -3.78 8.46 1.14
CA ARG A 181 -2.41 8.44 1.68
C ARG A 181 -1.41 8.14 0.59
N MET A 182 -0.61 9.11 0.29
CA MET A 182 0.47 9.03 -0.69
C MET A 182 1.78 8.68 0.03
N TRP A 183 2.48 7.66 -0.47
CA TRP A 183 3.84 7.35 0.00
C TRP A 183 4.82 8.18 -0.80
N VAL A 184 5.25 9.30 -0.24
CA VAL A 184 6.08 10.29 -0.93
C VAL A 184 7.20 10.81 -0.05
N ARG A 185 8.17 11.45 -0.69
CA ARG A 185 9.22 12.23 -0.05
C ARG A 185 9.12 13.67 -0.52
N LYS A 186 8.89 14.62 0.39
CA LYS A 186 8.91 16.05 0.08
C LYS A 186 10.32 16.45 -0.33
N TYR A 187 10.47 17.10 -1.48
CA TYR A 187 11.76 17.51 -2.01
C TYR A 187 12.13 18.89 -1.51
N ASP A 188 13.04 18.96 -0.55
CA ASP A 188 13.74 20.18 -0.13
C ASP A 188 15.22 20.09 -0.54
N THR A 189 15.67 21.10 -1.30
CA THR A 189 17.05 21.13 -1.81
C THR A 189 18.10 21.21 -0.69
N GLN A 190 17.76 21.77 0.47
CA GLN A 190 18.68 21.86 1.61
C GLN A 190 18.68 20.58 2.45
N ALA A 191 17.50 19.99 2.69
CA ALA A 191 17.38 18.71 3.37
C ALA A 191 18.03 17.58 2.55
N ALA A 192 17.87 17.58 1.21
CA ALA A 192 18.54 16.64 0.31
C ALA A 192 20.07 16.69 0.42
N LYS A 193 20.65 17.88 0.55
CA LYS A 193 22.10 18.05 0.74
C LYS A 193 22.60 17.54 2.09
N ARG A 194 21.73 17.44 3.10
CA ARG A 194 22.05 16.93 4.43
C ARG A 194 21.73 15.46 4.62
N GLY A 195 21.09 14.80 3.63
CA GLY A 195 20.65 13.41 3.73
C GLY A 195 19.51 13.18 4.73
N GLU A 196 18.76 14.22 5.06
CA GLU A 196 17.65 14.20 6.05
C GLU A 196 16.30 13.88 5.43
N GLU A 197 16.23 13.63 4.11
CA GLU A 197 15.00 13.31 3.42
C GLU A 197 14.62 11.84 3.60
N SER A 198 13.43 11.58 4.11
CA SER A 198 12.84 10.25 4.20
C SER A 198 11.49 10.19 3.48
N PHE A 199 11.13 8.99 2.99
CA PHE A 199 9.79 8.72 2.55
C PHE A 199 8.85 8.66 3.75
N GLY A 200 7.65 9.14 3.57
CA GLY A 200 6.60 9.15 4.57
C GLY A 200 5.23 9.19 3.92
N VAL A 201 4.22 9.10 4.74
CA VAL A 201 2.83 9.18 4.31
C VAL A 201 2.36 10.62 4.41
N GLU A 202 1.81 11.12 3.30
CA GLU A 202 1.20 12.45 3.17
C GLU A 202 -0.19 12.29 2.57
N PHE A 203 -1.10 13.25 2.77
CA PHE A 203 -2.38 13.24 2.08
C PHE A 203 -2.25 13.78 0.65
N ALA A 204 -3.14 13.30 -0.24
CA ALA A 204 -3.09 13.67 -1.65
C ALA A 204 -3.34 15.17 -1.86
N ASP A 205 -4.26 15.78 -1.13
CA ASP A 205 -4.52 17.21 -1.14
C ASP A 205 -3.38 18.03 -0.52
N ASP A 206 -2.73 17.51 0.53
CA ASP A 206 -1.56 18.17 1.16
C ASP A 206 -0.35 18.27 0.25
N ILE A 207 -0.24 17.40 -0.75
CA ILE A 207 0.88 17.41 -1.70
C ILE A 207 0.54 18.09 -3.02
N LEU A 208 -0.68 18.60 -3.17
CA LEU A 208 -1.12 19.32 -4.36
C LEU A 208 -0.17 20.47 -4.68
N HIS A 209 0.32 20.55 -5.93
CA HIS A 209 1.28 21.51 -6.45
C HIS A 209 2.65 21.51 -5.74
N LYS A 210 2.89 20.59 -4.78
CA LYS A 210 4.19 20.48 -4.09
C LYS A 210 5.17 19.59 -4.86
N ARG A 211 6.44 19.85 -4.66
CA ARG A 211 7.53 19.04 -5.24
C ARG A 211 7.71 17.79 -4.39
N VAL A 212 7.30 16.64 -4.91
CA VAL A 212 7.41 15.37 -4.20
C VAL A 212 8.01 14.28 -5.10
N GLN A 213 8.71 13.33 -4.49
CA GLN A 213 9.21 12.12 -5.14
C GLN A 213 8.34 10.94 -4.76
N TYR A 214 8.05 10.10 -5.75
CA TYR A 214 7.35 8.83 -5.60
C TYR A 214 8.34 7.66 -5.61
N GLN A 215 8.01 6.55 -4.96
CA GLN A 215 8.82 5.34 -4.96
C GLN A 215 8.28 4.34 -5.99
N LYS A 216 9.18 3.80 -6.84
CA LYS A 216 8.85 2.88 -7.95
C LYS A 216 9.72 1.63 -7.98
N ALA A 217 10.58 1.41 -7.01
CA ALA A 217 11.40 0.22 -6.84
C ALA A 217 11.52 -0.10 -5.36
N ALA A 218 11.77 -1.37 -5.05
CA ALA A 218 11.98 -1.84 -3.69
C ALA A 218 13.12 -2.87 -3.65
N GLU A 219 13.58 -3.20 -2.46
CA GLU A 219 14.40 -4.37 -2.24
C GLU A 219 13.53 -5.63 -2.25
N TRP A 220 14.08 -6.75 -2.71
CA TRP A 220 13.40 -8.03 -2.77
C TRP A 220 14.25 -9.13 -2.15
N ALA A 221 13.70 -9.85 -1.19
CA ALA A 221 14.35 -10.93 -0.46
C ALA A 221 14.03 -12.31 -1.07
N GLY A 222 14.06 -12.42 -2.39
CA GLY A 222 13.90 -13.69 -3.09
C GLY A 222 15.06 -14.64 -2.83
N VAL A 223 14.79 -15.93 -3.01
CA VAL A 223 15.79 -16.99 -2.80
C VAL A 223 16.01 -17.76 -4.10
N THR A 224 17.23 -17.73 -4.59
CA THR A 224 17.64 -18.47 -5.79
C THR A 224 18.21 -19.82 -5.41
N PRO A 225 17.66 -20.96 -5.88
CA PRO A 225 18.27 -22.25 -5.69
C PRO A 225 19.56 -22.33 -6.50
N GLU A 226 20.55 -23.09 -6.04
CA GLU A 226 21.80 -23.29 -6.76
C GLU A 226 21.55 -23.89 -8.16
N ARG A 227 20.55 -24.77 -8.27
CA ARG A 227 20.19 -25.42 -9.51
C ARG A 227 18.67 -25.43 -9.71
N VAL A 228 18.25 -25.25 -10.96
CA VAL A 228 16.87 -25.40 -11.40
C VAL A 228 16.64 -26.81 -11.93
N GLU A 229 15.59 -27.48 -11.47
CA GLU A 229 15.18 -28.78 -11.98
C GLU A 229 14.04 -28.66 -12.99
N ILE A 230 14.26 -29.23 -14.16
CA ILE A 230 13.22 -29.39 -15.19
C ILE A 230 12.67 -30.81 -15.09
N PRO A 231 11.35 -30.97 -14.95
CA PRO A 231 10.74 -32.27 -14.71
C PRO A 231 10.93 -33.25 -15.87
N ALA A 232 10.86 -34.54 -15.54
CA ALA A 232 10.86 -35.63 -16.53
C ALA A 232 9.64 -35.52 -17.45
N THR A 233 9.81 -35.87 -18.70
CA THR A 233 8.73 -35.90 -19.70
C THR A 233 8.59 -37.27 -20.38
N THR A 234 7.41 -37.58 -20.85
CA THR A 234 7.12 -38.81 -21.57
C THR A 234 6.48 -38.51 -22.92
N ARG A 235 7.06 -39.04 -23.99
CA ARG A 235 6.55 -38.83 -25.34
C ARG A 235 6.11 -40.12 -26.00
N THR A 236 4.97 -40.07 -26.68
CA THR A 236 4.44 -41.18 -27.47
C THR A 236 4.65 -40.87 -28.94
N PHE A 237 5.24 -41.79 -29.65
CA PHE A 237 5.54 -41.73 -31.09
C PHE A 237 4.70 -42.80 -31.82
N THR A 238 4.02 -42.40 -32.87
CA THR A 238 3.33 -43.32 -33.77
C THR A 238 4.11 -43.38 -35.09
N ARG A 239 4.62 -44.53 -35.42
CA ARG A 239 5.29 -44.76 -36.72
C ARG A 239 4.26 -44.62 -37.83
N LYS A 240 4.55 -43.78 -38.81
CA LYS A 240 3.63 -43.52 -39.92
C LYS A 240 3.48 -44.70 -40.87
N ASP A 241 4.51 -45.57 -40.99
CA ASP A 241 4.57 -46.71 -41.88
C ASP A 241 3.85 -47.97 -41.32
N THR A 242 3.92 -48.15 -40.01
CA THR A 242 3.41 -49.36 -39.36
C THR A 242 2.26 -49.12 -38.36
N GLY A 243 1.97 -47.85 -38.05
CA GLY A 243 1.01 -47.51 -37.00
C GLY A 243 1.47 -47.89 -35.55
N THR A 244 2.72 -48.40 -35.44
CA THR A 244 3.25 -48.84 -34.13
C THR A 244 3.41 -47.66 -33.19
N VAL A 245 2.82 -47.76 -32.00
CA VAL A 245 2.94 -46.77 -30.94
C VAL A 245 4.10 -47.17 -30.03
N SER A 246 5.04 -46.26 -29.80
CA SER A 246 6.14 -46.41 -28.85
C SER A 246 6.21 -45.21 -27.91
N THR A 247 6.38 -45.51 -26.62
CA THR A 247 6.53 -44.46 -25.57
C THR A 247 7.96 -44.42 -25.10
N ARG A 248 8.54 -43.22 -25.03
CA ARG A 248 9.88 -42.98 -24.52
C ARG A 248 9.84 -41.99 -23.35
N HIS A 249 10.42 -42.40 -22.24
CA HIS A 249 10.60 -41.59 -21.06
C HIS A 249 11.94 -40.88 -21.10
N TYR A 250 11.92 -39.57 -20.78
CA TYR A 250 13.11 -38.71 -20.66
C TYR A 250 13.20 -38.24 -19.20
N PRO A 251 14.33 -38.49 -18.52
CA PRO A 251 14.48 -38.14 -17.10
C PRO A 251 14.48 -36.63 -16.88
N SER A 252 14.25 -36.21 -15.64
CA SER A 252 14.48 -34.83 -15.21
C SER A 252 15.93 -34.40 -15.46
N VAL A 253 16.12 -33.10 -15.70
CA VAL A 253 17.44 -32.50 -15.91
C VAL A 253 17.60 -31.30 -14.99
N SER A 254 18.81 -31.05 -14.55
CA SER A 254 19.12 -29.96 -13.61
C SER A 254 20.20 -29.08 -14.18
N PHE A 255 19.99 -27.74 -14.07
CA PHE A 255 20.89 -26.73 -14.60
C PHE A 255 21.36 -25.75 -13.49
N PRO A 256 22.60 -25.23 -13.55
CA PRO A 256 22.98 -24.09 -12.72
C PRO A 256 22.04 -22.92 -12.96
N THR A 257 21.55 -22.28 -11.89
CA THR A 257 20.42 -21.33 -12.01
C THR A 257 20.78 -20.06 -12.76
N GLU A 258 21.93 -19.44 -12.53
CA GLU A 258 22.32 -18.19 -13.22
C GLU A 258 22.46 -18.37 -14.74
N PRO A 259 23.18 -19.39 -15.27
CA PRO A 259 23.16 -19.67 -16.71
C PRO A 259 21.77 -20.01 -17.26
N PHE A 260 20.96 -20.76 -16.50
CA PHE A 260 19.60 -21.07 -16.90
C PHE A 260 18.72 -19.81 -16.97
N ALA A 261 18.85 -18.87 -16.03
CA ALA A 261 18.14 -17.60 -16.03
C ALA A 261 18.45 -16.78 -17.30
N ARG A 262 19.74 -16.65 -17.66
CA ARG A 262 20.16 -16.00 -18.92
C ARG A 262 19.62 -16.73 -20.15
N PHE A 263 19.74 -18.05 -20.17
CA PHE A 263 19.22 -18.86 -21.27
C PHE A 263 17.71 -18.68 -21.45
N LEU A 264 16.95 -18.69 -20.36
CA LEU A 264 15.51 -18.50 -20.38
C LEU A 264 15.14 -17.09 -20.90
N GLY A 265 15.87 -16.05 -20.51
CA GLY A 265 15.73 -14.70 -21.05
C GLY A 265 15.98 -14.64 -22.57
N TYR A 266 17.03 -15.28 -23.06
CA TYR A 266 17.28 -15.40 -24.50
C TYR A 266 16.22 -16.23 -25.22
N PHE A 267 15.70 -17.29 -24.60
CA PHE A 267 14.66 -18.10 -25.23
C PHE A 267 13.31 -17.35 -25.29
N ILE A 268 12.93 -16.66 -24.26
CA ILE A 268 11.69 -15.88 -24.26
C ILE A 268 11.76 -14.75 -25.29
N SER A 269 12.90 -14.08 -25.47
CA SER A 269 13.07 -13.03 -26.47
C SER A 269 13.20 -13.59 -27.91
N GLU A 270 14.15 -14.48 -28.17
CA GLU A 270 14.61 -14.89 -29.51
C GLU A 270 14.48 -16.39 -29.78
N GLY A 271 13.92 -17.13 -28.82
CA GLY A 271 13.86 -18.58 -28.87
C GLY A 271 12.68 -19.13 -29.65
N SER A 272 12.92 -20.28 -30.28
CA SER A 272 11.91 -21.09 -30.95
C SER A 272 12.25 -22.57 -30.86
N ILE A 273 11.24 -23.42 -31.09
CA ILE A 273 11.41 -24.86 -31.16
C ILE A 273 11.24 -25.32 -32.62
N ASN A 274 12.27 -25.96 -33.15
CA ASN A 274 12.23 -26.53 -34.49
C ASN A 274 12.47 -28.05 -34.42
N GLY A 275 11.40 -28.82 -34.49
CA GLY A 275 11.42 -30.27 -34.33
C GLY A 275 11.97 -30.70 -32.98
N HIS A 276 13.18 -31.24 -32.94
CA HIS A 276 13.83 -31.68 -31.72
C HIS A 276 14.82 -30.64 -31.15
N GLN A 277 15.06 -29.57 -31.87
CA GLN A 277 16.04 -28.55 -31.50
C GLN A 277 15.40 -27.36 -30.83
N ILE A 278 16.08 -26.83 -29.83
CA ILE A 278 15.87 -25.51 -29.25
C ILE A 278 16.79 -24.57 -30.02
N VAL A 279 16.23 -23.50 -30.57
CA VAL A 279 16.92 -22.56 -31.44
C VAL A 279 16.82 -21.16 -30.85
N LEU A 280 17.95 -20.49 -30.65
CA LEU A 280 18.04 -19.07 -30.34
C LEU A 280 18.52 -18.36 -31.59
N ALA A 281 17.70 -17.48 -32.14
CA ALA A 281 17.98 -16.74 -33.38
C ALA A 281 18.60 -15.38 -33.03
N GLN A 282 19.79 -15.07 -33.60
CA GLN A 282 20.44 -13.78 -33.38
C GLN A 282 21.45 -13.53 -34.47
N ASN A 283 21.66 -12.27 -34.85
CA ASN A 283 22.71 -11.90 -35.80
C ASN A 283 24.08 -12.35 -35.30
N ARG A 284 24.94 -12.78 -36.25
CA ARG A 284 26.31 -13.16 -35.91
C ARG A 284 27.05 -11.99 -35.26
N GLY A 285 27.60 -12.24 -34.09
CA GLY A 285 28.28 -11.22 -33.31
C GLY A 285 28.40 -11.56 -31.80
N PRO A 286 28.73 -10.58 -30.96
CA PRO A 286 28.99 -10.83 -29.53
C PRO A 286 27.80 -11.41 -28.78
N THR A 287 26.56 -11.05 -29.13
CA THR A 287 25.35 -11.58 -28.45
C THR A 287 25.15 -13.06 -28.75
N LEU A 288 25.30 -13.48 -30.03
CA LEU A 288 25.22 -14.90 -30.40
C LEU A 288 26.28 -15.74 -29.68
N GLU A 289 27.50 -15.20 -29.52
CA GLU A 289 28.58 -15.88 -28.78
C GLU A 289 28.27 -15.99 -27.29
N ARG A 290 27.64 -14.98 -26.67
CA ARG A 290 27.16 -15.08 -25.29
C ARG A 290 26.07 -16.15 -25.15
N MET A 291 25.11 -16.20 -26.06
CA MET A 291 24.08 -17.24 -26.09
C MET A 291 24.70 -18.64 -26.17
N ARG A 292 25.71 -18.82 -27.02
CA ARG A 292 26.45 -20.07 -27.15
C ARG A 292 27.10 -20.48 -25.83
N ARG A 293 27.84 -19.56 -25.21
CA ARG A 293 28.53 -19.81 -23.91
C ARG A 293 27.54 -20.10 -22.79
N THR A 294 26.41 -19.42 -22.76
CA THR A 294 25.35 -19.67 -21.77
C THR A 294 24.83 -21.11 -21.87
N ILE A 295 24.60 -21.63 -23.08
CA ILE A 295 24.20 -23.02 -23.29
C ILE A 295 25.27 -24.00 -22.81
N GLU A 296 26.55 -23.69 -23.10
CA GLU A 296 27.69 -24.52 -22.64
C GLU A 296 27.85 -24.51 -21.12
N GLN A 297 27.60 -23.36 -20.47
CA GLN A 297 27.60 -23.24 -19.00
C GLN A 297 26.47 -24.03 -18.33
N MET A 298 25.36 -24.27 -19.04
CA MET A 298 24.32 -25.19 -18.62
C MET A 298 24.71 -26.66 -18.76
N GLY A 299 25.86 -26.97 -19.33
CA GLY A 299 26.33 -28.34 -19.61
C GLY A 299 25.73 -28.94 -20.88
N LEU A 300 25.15 -28.13 -21.76
CA LEU A 300 24.57 -28.56 -23.02
C LEU A 300 25.52 -28.27 -24.20
N SER A 301 25.44 -29.10 -25.23
CA SER A 301 26.15 -28.85 -26.50
C SER A 301 25.49 -27.70 -27.26
N ALA A 302 26.27 -26.75 -27.72
CA ALA A 302 25.81 -25.63 -28.54
C ALA A 302 26.37 -25.72 -29.95
N TYR A 303 25.50 -25.70 -30.95
CA TYR A 303 25.86 -25.75 -32.39
C TYR A 303 25.45 -24.45 -33.08
N VAL A 304 26.42 -23.83 -33.76
CA VAL A 304 26.19 -22.65 -34.62
C VAL A 304 26.37 -23.06 -36.09
N PRO A 305 25.30 -23.04 -36.90
CA PRO A 305 25.40 -23.37 -38.35
C PRO A 305 26.34 -22.42 -39.09
N ASP A 306 27.15 -22.94 -40.01
CA ASP A 306 28.08 -22.13 -40.79
C ASP A 306 27.40 -21.20 -41.78
N THR A 307 26.20 -21.59 -42.24
CA THR A 307 25.43 -20.89 -43.31
C THR A 307 24.08 -20.42 -42.78
N GLY A 308 23.51 -19.42 -43.42
CA GLY A 308 22.20 -18.87 -43.10
C GLY A 308 22.23 -17.71 -42.09
N PHE A 309 21.05 -17.31 -41.66
CA PHE A 309 20.86 -16.33 -40.57
C PHE A 309 21.47 -16.88 -39.27
N GLY A 310 22.12 -16.04 -38.48
CA GLY A 310 22.77 -16.48 -37.26
C GLY A 310 21.79 -17.17 -36.30
N SER A 311 22.19 -18.31 -35.75
CA SER A 311 21.46 -19.00 -34.70
C SER A 311 22.40 -19.89 -33.91
N VAL A 312 22.08 -20.14 -32.65
CA VAL A 312 22.67 -21.21 -31.84
C VAL A 312 21.59 -22.23 -31.51
N ARG A 313 21.93 -23.50 -31.64
CA ARG A 313 21.02 -24.62 -31.48
C ARG A 313 21.53 -25.58 -30.42
N THR A 314 20.59 -26.12 -29.65
CA THR A 314 20.89 -27.16 -28.65
C THR A 314 19.79 -28.22 -28.65
N HIS A 315 20.03 -29.31 -27.95
CA HIS A 315 19.10 -30.41 -27.84
C HIS A 315 19.03 -30.94 -26.40
N CYS A 316 17.84 -30.86 -25.80
CA CYS A 316 17.50 -31.50 -24.52
C CYS A 316 15.98 -31.68 -24.52
N THR A 317 15.49 -32.92 -24.51
CA THR A 317 14.06 -33.19 -24.70
C THR A 317 13.22 -32.67 -23.55
N ALA A 318 13.63 -32.91 -22.30
CA ALA A 318 12.90 -32.41 -21.13
C ALA A 318 12.84 -30.87 -21.12
N LEU A 319 13.96 -30.19 -21.36
CA LEU A 319 14.03 -28.73 -21.46
C LEU A 319 13.15 -28.20 -22.62
N ARG A 320 13.22 -28.85 -23.79
CA ARG A 320 12.40 -28.46 -24.92
C ARG A 320 10.90 -28.55 -24.63
N ASP A 321 10.46 -29.60 -23.92
CA ASP A 321 9.04 -29.78 -23.60
C ASP A 321 8.58 -28.74 -22.60
N PHE A 322 9.39 -28.44 -21.58
CA PHE A 322 9.16 -27.33 -20.66
C PHE A 322 9.04 -25.98 -21.41
N LEU A 323 9.96 -25.70 -22.34
CA LEU A 323 9.94 -24.46 -23.11
C LEU A 323 8.77 -24.37 -24.11
N ALA A 324 8.25 -25.53 -24.57
CA ALA A 324 7.10 -25.56 -25.46
C ALA A 324 5.81 -25.09 -24.80
N GLU A 325 5.71 -25.18 -23.49
CA GLU A 325 4.56 -24.70 -22.70
C GLU A 325 4.49 -23.16 -22.69
N LEU A 326 5.60 -22.45 -22.93
CA LEU A 326 5.63 -20.99 -22.99
C LEU A 326 4.91 -20.41 -24.23
N GLY A 327 4.42 -21.24 -25.14
CA GLY A 327 3.62 -20.83 -26.29
C GLY A 327 4.38 -20.03 -27.36
N HIS A 328 3.62 -19.36 -28.21
CA HIS A 328 4.13 -18.47 -29.26
C HIS A 328 4.33 -17.05 -28.76
N SER A 329 4.92 -16.17 -29.55
CA SER A 329 5.34 -14.82 -29.16
C SER A 329 4.29 -13.98 -28.40
N HIS A 330 3.01 -14.16 -28.70
CA HIS A 330 1.90 -13.42 -28.05
C HIS A 330 1.31 -14.13 -26.82
N GLU A 331 1.72 -15.37 -26.57
CA GLU A 331 1.29 -16.22 -25.45
C GLU A 331 2.40 -16.35 -24.40
N LYS A 332 3.61 -15.87 -24.72
CA LYS A 332 4.76 -15.98 -23.82
C LYS A 332 4.50 -15.28 -22.48
N TYR A 333 4.96 -15.91 -21.43
CA TYR A 333 4.95 -15.45 -20.04
C TYR A 333 6.26 -15.83 -19.36
N VAL A 334 6.50 -15.33 -18.15
CA VAL A 334 7.65 -15.74 -17.35
C VAL A 334 7.21 -16.87 -16.42
N PRO A 335 7.89 -18.04 -16.42
CA PRO A 335 7.57 -19.13 -15.50
C PRO A 335 7.60 -18.67 -14.04
N GLU A 336 6.65 -19.17 -13.25
CA GLU A 336 6.44 -18.79 -11.85
C GLU A 336 7.70 -18.87 -10.99
N MET A 337 8.54 -19.88 -11.23
CA MET A 337 9.81 -20.05 -10.50
C MET A 337 10.72 -18.82 -10.53
N VAL A 338 10.69 -18.04 -11.61
CA VAL A 338 11.53 -16.82 -11.78
C VAL A 338 11.11 -15.72 -10.82
N HIS A 339 9.82 -15.62 -10.50
CA HIS A 339 9.28 -14.61 -9.60
C HIS A 339 9.78 -14.76 -8.14
N GLY A 340 10.27 -15.96 -7.77
CA GLY A 340 10.82 -16.24 -6.45
C GLY A 340 12.35 -16.03 -6.33
N TRP A 341 13.08 -15.82 -7.44
CA TRP A 341 14.53 -15.65 -7.41
C TRP A 341 14.97 -14.33 -6.78
N ASP A 342 16.23 -14.27 -6.34
CA ASP A 342 16.83 -13.03 -5.83
C ASP A 342 16.98 -11.95 -6.92
N SER A 343 17.20 -10.72 -6.46
CA SER A 343 17.28 -9.54 -7.34
C SER A 343 18.40 -9.65 -8.38
N GLU A 344 19.52 -10.29 -8.06
CA GLU A 344 20.68 -10.42 -8.95
C GLU A 344 20.38 -11.42 -10.09
N THR A 345 19.81 -12.57 -9.76
CA THR A 345 19.39 -13.58 -10.74
C THR A 345 18.29 -13.07 -11.66
N ILE A 346 17.29 -12.35 -11.11
CA ILE A 346 16.26 -11.68 -11.91
C ILE A 346 16.90 -10.64 -12.85
N ALA A 347 17.86 -9.85 -12.37
CA ALA A 347 18.54 -8.87 -13.21
C ALA A 347 19.29 -9.55 -14.37
N ALA A 348 19.94 -10.70 -14.13
CA ALA A 348 20.62 -11.49 -15.17
C ALA A 348 19.64 -11.99 -16.24
N PHE A 349 18.43 -12.41 -15.85
CA PHE A 349 17.35 -12.77 -16.75
C PHE A 349 16.90 -11.57 -17.61
N LEU A 350 16.64 -10.41 -16.98
CA LEU A 350 16.22 -9.18 -17.67
C LEU A 350 17.31 -8.65 -18.61
N ASP A 351 18.59 -8.77 -18.24
CA ASP A 351 19.70 -8.40 -19.09
C ASP A 351 19.74 -9.26 -20.37
N ALA A 352 19.51 -10.56 -20.24
CA ALA A 352 19.44 -11.47 -21.40
C ALA A 352 18.24 -11.16 -22.30
N MET A 353 17.09 -10.81 -21.73
CA MET A 353 15.93 -10.34 -22.49
C MET A 353 16.25 -9.09 -23.32
N VAL A 354 16.94 -8.11 -22.74
CA VAL A 354 17.35 -6.88 -23.43
C VAL A 354 18.42 -7.17 -24.50
N GLU A 355 19.34 -8.08 -24.25
CA GLU A 355 20.38 -8.48 -25.21
C GLU A 355 19.81 -9.25 -26.42
N GLY A 356 18.70 -9.98 -26.22
CA GLY A 356 18.00 -10.70 -27.29
C GLY A 356 17.29 -9.74 -28.24
N ASP A 357 16.15 -9.22 -27.83
CA ASP A 357 15.25 -8.40 -28.67
C ASP A 357 15.00 -6.98 -28.09
N GLY A 358 15.82 -6.57 -27.15
CA GLY A 358 15.71 -5.25 -26.55
C GLY A 358 16.50 -4.16 -27.29
N THR A 359 16.23 -2.92 -26.89
CA THR A 359 16.96 -1.75 -27.36
C THR A 359 17.59 -1.00 -26.19
N VAL A 360 18.88 -0.69 -26.29
CA VAL A 360 19.59 0.18 -25.34
C VAL A 360 19.86 1.53 -25.97
N HIS A 361 19.29 2.59 -25.40
CA HIS A 361 19.44 3.94 -25.92
C HIS A 361 20.86 4.46 -25.63
N LYS A 362 21.67 4.68 -26.66
CA LYS A 362 23.10 4.99 -26.57
C LYS A 362 23.45 6.18 -25.65
N LYS A 363 22.59 7.23 -25.60
CA LYS A 363 22.84 8.44 -24.79
C LYS A 363 22.38 8.33 -23.35
N SER A 364 21.27 7.63 -23.07
CA SER A 364 20.65 7.59 -21.74
C SER A 364 20.87 6.27 -21.02
N GLY A 365 21.34 5.22 -21.69
CA GLY A 365 21.39 3.85 -21.18
C GLY A 365 19.98 3.25 -20.94
N HIS A 366 18.92 3.90 -21.43
CA HIS A 366 17.55 3.45 -21.27
C HIS A 366 17.34 2.15 -22.04
N ARG A 367 16.81 1.13 -21.37
CA ARG A 367 16.58 -0.21 -21.89
C ARG A 367 15.11 -0.42 -22.16
N VAL A 368 14.77 -0.97 -23.32
CA VAL A 368 13.39 -1.19 -23.73
C VAL A 368 13.25 -2.60 -24.28
N ILE A 369 12.21 -3.30 -23.86
CA ILE A 369 11.82 -4.61 -24.39
C ILE A 369 10.47 -4.43 -25.09
N TYR A 370 10.32 -5.12 -26.24
CA TYR A 370 9.08 -5.11 -27.02
C TYR A 370 8.47 -6.50 -26.99
N THR A 371 7.17 -6.59 -26.76
CA THR A 371 6.44 -7.87 -26.79
C THR A 371 5.02 -7.69 -27.30
N SER A 372 4.46 -8.73 -27.91
CA SER A 372 3.04 -8.80 -28.26
C SER A 372 2.20 -9.52 -27.19
N SER A 373 2.83 -10.04 -26.14
CA SER A 373 2.16 -10.64 -24.98
C SER A 373 1.99 -9.60 -23.89
N GLN A 374 0.75 -9.40 -23.44
CA GLN A 374 0.44 -8.56 -22.28
C GLN A 374 0.98 -9.19 -21.00
N GLU A 375 0.77 -10.49 -20.84
CA GLU A 375 1.22 -11.24 -19.67
C GLU A 375 2.74 -11.12 -19.48
N LEU A 376 3.50 -11.34 -20.56
CA LEU A 376 4.95 -11.14 -20.52
C LEU A 376 5.34 -9.70 -20.16
N ALA A 377 4.63 -8.69 -20.66
CA ALA A 377 4.92 -7.30 -20.33
C ALA A 377 4.65 -7.00 -18.84
N ASP A 378 3.61 -7.58 -18.28
CA ASP A 378 3.23 -7.46 -16.88
C ASP A 378 4.25 -8.18 -15.97
N ASP A 379 4.65 -9.39 -16.31
CA ASP A 379 5.71 -10.15 -15.64
C ASP A 379 7.04 -9.40 -15.60
N LEU A 380 7.48 -8.90 -16.77
CA LEU A 380 8.73 -8.13 -16.86
C LEU A 380 8.71 -6.86 -16.01
N GLN A 381 7.55 -6.23 -15.87
CA GLN A 381 7.39 -5.07 -14.98
C GLN A 381 7.53 -5.47 -13.51
N VAL A 382 6.92 -6.57 -13.08
CA VAL A 382 7.02 -7.10 -11.71
C VAL A 382 8.46 -7.50 -11.40
N LEU A 383 9.12 -8.20 -12.31
CA LEU A 383 10.51 -8.61 -12.17
C LEU A 383 11.47 -7.42 -12.09
N ALA A 384 11.20 -6.36 -12.86
CA ALA A 384 12.00 -5.13 -12.77
C ALA A 384 11.90 -4.49 -11.37
N ILE A 385 10.69 -4.45 -10.78
CA ILE A 385 10.50 -3.95 -9.41
C ILE A 385 11.30 -4.79 -8.42
N LYS A 386 11.21 -6.12 -8.51
CA LYS A 386 11.97 -7.08 -7.66
C LYS A 386 13.48 -6.98 -7.86
N ALA A 387 13.93 -6.60 -9.05
CA ALA A 387 15.35 -6.35 -9.34
C ALA A 387 15.82 -4.92 -8.94
N GLY A 388 15.04 -4.18 -8.13
CA GLY A 388 15.39 -2.83 -7.68
C GLY A 388 15.33 -1.77 -8.78
N MET A 389 14.68 -2.05 -9.91
CA MET A 389 14.49 -1.15 -11.04
C MET A 389 13.05 -0.64 -11.11
N SER A 390 12.84 0.51 -11.71
CA SER A 390 11.52 0.95 -12.13
C SER A 390 11.22 0.48 -13.54
N ALA A 391 9.96 0.14 -13.84
CA ALA A 391 9.55 -0.16 -15.21
C ALA A 391 8.18 0.47 -15.52
N ASN A 392 8.05 1.01 -16.74
CA ASN A 392 6.77 1.46 -17.28
C ASN A 392 6.39 0.60 -18.47
N VAL A 393 5.12 0.24 -18.57
CA VAL A 393 4.55 -0.44 -19.74
C VAL A 393 3.71 0.56 -20.53
N ARG A 394 3.92 0.65 -21.82
CA ARG A 394 3.11 1.46 -22.74
C ARG A 394 2.59 0.57 -23.85
N ILE A 395 1.33 0.73 -24.20
CA ILE A 395 0.73 0.07 -25.35
C ILE A 395 1.01 0.92 -26.61
N ASP A 396 1.61 0.33 -27.61
CA ASP A 396 1.76 0.89 -28.95
C ASP A 396 0.77 0.17 -29.87
N ASP A 397 -0.46 0.68 -29.89
CA ASP A 397 -1.54 0.08 -30.67
C ASP A 397 -1.48 0.56 -32.13
N ARG A 398 -0.90 -0.28 -32.97
CA ARG A 398 -0.83 -0.09 -34.41
C ARG A 398 -1.54 -1.21 -35.17
N VAL A 399 -2.53 -1.83 -34.55
CA VAL A 399 -3.31 -2.89 -35.20
C VAL A 399 -3.93 -2.39 -36.50
N GLY A 400 -3.80 -3.18 -37.56
CA GLY A 400 -4.28 -2.84 -38.90
C GLY A 400 -3.41 -1.87 -39.72
N LEU A 401 -2.35 -1.28 -39.11
CA LEU A 401 -1.44 -0.44 -39.89
C LEU A 401 -0.42 -1.30 -40.64
N GLU A 402 -0.31 -1.04 -41.97
CA GLU A 402 0.71 -1.65 -42.84
C GLU A 402 2.10 -1.12 -42.46
N ARG A 403 3.05 -2.01 -42.30
CA ARG A 403 4.47 -1.69 -42.12
C ARG A 403 5.30 -2.33 -43.25
N THR A 404 6.35 -1.64 -43.63
CA THR A 404 7.33 -2.15 -44.59
C THR A 404 8.65 -2.41 -43.83
N LEU A 405 9.13 -3.64 -43.89
CA LEU A 405 10.45 -4.01 -43.36
C LEU A 405 11.56 -3.39 -44.18
N SER A 406 12.78 -3.32 -43.65
CA SER A 406 13.98 -2.90 -44.37
C SER A 406 14.26 -3.76 -45.62
N THR A 407 13.71 -4.96 -45.65
CA THR A 407 13.75 -5.90 -46.81
C THR A 407 12.75 -5.55 -47.90
N GLY A 408 11.86 -4.55 -47.69
CA GLY A 408 10.79 -4.20 -48.61
C GLY A 408 9.50 -5.03 -48.45
N GLN A 409 9.49 -6.02 -47.59
CA GLN A 409 8.31 -6.83 -47.31
C GLN A 409 7.28 -6.04 -46.50
N LYS A 410 6.03 -6.06 -46.94
CA LYS A 410 4.90 -5.43 -46.27
C LYS A 410 4.19 -6.43 -45.36
N PHE A 411 3.79 -5.98 -44.20
CA PHE A 411 2.96 -6.76 -43.26
C PHE A 411 2.02 -5.84 -42.45
N ASN A 412 0.89 -6.37 -42.02
CA ASN A 412 -0.04 -5.68 -41.14
C ASN A 412 0.20 -6.12 -39.71
N ASN A 413 0.21 -5.16 -38.78
CA ASN A 413 0.23 -5.49 -37.36
C ASN A 413 -1.12 -6.09 -36.96
N LEU A 414 -1.10 -7.35 -36.51
CA LEU A 414 -2.31 -8.07 -36.10
C LEU A 414 -2.64 -7.89 -34.62
N ARG A 415 -1.68 -7.42 -33.82
CA ARG A 415 -1.77 -7.29 -32.36
C ARG A 415 -1.10 -6.00 -31.88
N PRO A 416 -1.50 -5.46 -30.71
CA PRO A 416 -0.78 -4.36 -30.07
C PRO A 416 0.64 -4.80 -29.67
N CYS A 417 1.54 -3.83 -29.56
CA CYS A 417 2.89 -4.02 -29.05
C CYS A 417 2.99 -3.38 -27.67
N TYR A 418 3.38 -4.15 -26.67
CA TYR A 418 3.68 -3.67 -25.33
C TYR A 418 5.15 -3.27 -25.26
N VAL A 419 5.39 -2.04 -24.83
CA VAL A 419 6.73 -1.45 -24.73
C VAL A 419 7.10 -1.34 -23.26
N VAL A 420 7.94 -2.24 -22.78
CA VAL A 420 8.43 -2.28 -21.40
C VAL A 420 9.71 -1.48 -21.29
N SER A 421 9.67 -0.37 -20.58
CA SER A 421 10.80 0.55 -20.37
C SER A 421 11.43 0.30 -19.02
N LEU A 422 12.65 -0.25 -18.98
CA LEU A 422 13.41 -0.52 -17.74
C LEU A 422 14.24 0.72 -17.37
N LEU A 423 14.03 1.24 -16.15
CA LEU A 423 14.53 2.54 -15.71
C LEU A 423 15.38 2.37 -14.44
N THR A 424 16.69 2.26 -14.58
CA THR A 424 17.63 2.09 -13.45
C THR A 424 17.91 3.38 -12.65
N LYS A 425 17.70 4.56 -13.29
CA LYS A 425 18.02 5.87 -12.70
C LYS A 425 16.79 6.69 -12.29
N ARG A 426 15.59 6.15 -12.38
CA ARG A 426 14.33 6.85 -12.13
C ARG A 426 13.42 6.09 -11.16
N SER A 427 14.02 5.43 -10.18
CA SER A 427 13.29 4.71 -9.12
C SER A 427 12.53 5.68 -8.20
N TYR A 428 12.95 6.96 -8.17
CA TYR A 428 12.34 8.02 -7.35
C TYR A 428 12.01 9.25 -8.20
N PRO A 429 10.99 9.17 -9.09
CA PRO A 429 10.64 10.29 -9.95
C PRO A 429 10.10 11.48 -9.18
N LEU A 430 10.55 12.68 -9.53
CA LEU A 430 10.12 13.94 -8.99
C LEU A 430 9.03 14.56 -9.88
N VAL A 431 7.93 15.00 -9.29
CA VAL A 431 6.85 15.78 -9.94
C VAL A 431 6.93 17.26 -9.55
N ASN A 432 6.21 18.11 -10.29
CA ASN A 432 6.14 19.57 -10.09
C ASN A 432 7.53 20.23 -10.06
N THR A 433 8.38 19.86 -11.02
CA THR A 433 9.80 20.26 -11.02
C THR A 433 10.04 21.75 -11.34
N GLY A 434 9.03 22.51 -11.74
CA GLY A 434 9.15 23.92 -12.10
C GLY A 434 10.05 24.19 -13.32
N ARG A 435 10.18 23.24 -14.25
CA ARG A 435 11.02 23.41 -15.45
C ARG A 435 10.37 24.39 -16.42
N THR A 436 11.19 25.20 -17.06
CA THR A 436 10.77 26.25 -17.99
C THR A 436 10.27 25.75 -19.36
N ARG A 437 10.34 24.45 -19.65
CA ARG A 437 9.88 23.90 -20.93
C ARG A 437 8.52 23.20 -20.74
N PRO A 438 7.49 23.58 -21.52
CA PRO A 438 6.18 22.95 -21.48
C PRO A 438 6.27 21.44 -21.64
N SER A 439 5.49 20.72 -20.87
CA SER A 439 5.32 19.27 -20.96
C SER A 439 3.86 18.95 -21.27
N ARG A 440 3.60 17.93 -22.07
CA ARG A 440 2.24 17.40 -22.33
C ARG A 440 1.55 16.86 -21.07
N TYR A 441 2.30 16.71 -20.00
CA TYR A 441 1.82 16.24 -18.71
C TYR A 441 1.55 17.39 -17.72
N TRP A 442 1.69 18.65 -18.12
CA TRP A 442 1.40 19.80 -17.27
C TRP A 442 -0.02 20.29 -17.52
N ASN A 443 -0.71 20.63 -16.43
CA ASN A 443 -1.97 21.36 -16.52
C ASN A 443 -1.74 22.81 -17.03
N ALA A 444 -2.81 23.60 -17.12
CA ALA A 444 -2.73 24.99 -17.60
C ALA A 444 -1.85 25.89 -16.71
N GLU A 445 -1.67 25.51 -15.43
CA GLU A 445 -0.88 26.24 -14.44
C GLU A 445 0.59 25.77 -14.37
N GLY A 446 0.96 24.74 -15.12
CA GLY A 446 2.33 24.23 -15.21
C GLY A 446 2.68 23.15 -14.17
N TYR A 447 1.68 22.52 -13.54
CA TYR A 447 1.86 21.43 -12.59
C TYR A 447 1.56 20.05 -13.22
N ASN A 448 2.12 19.01 -12.61
CA ASN A 448 1.82 17.61 -12.98
C ASN A 448 0.55 17.08 -12.31
N ASP A 449 -0.01 17.80 -11.36
CA ASP A 449 -1.15 17.40 -10.56
C ASP A 449 -2.25 18.48 -10.56
N GLN A 450 -3.45 18.06 -10.25
CA GLN A 450 -4.64 18.90 -10.14
C GLN A 450 -5.76 18.14 -9.43
N MET A 451 -6.77 18.85 -8.97
CA MET A 451 -8.04 18.24 -8.59
C MET A 451 -8.87 18.03 -9.85
N GLU A 452 -9.44 16.83 -10.00
CA GLU A 452 -10.27 16.42 -11.13
C GLU A 452 -11.60 15.86 -10.63
N TYR A 453 -12.72 16.29 -11.19
CA TYR A 453 -14.02 15.75 -10.82
C TYR A 453 -14.17 14.33 -11.37
N TYR A 454 -14.52 13.39 -10.51
CA TYR A 454 -14.68 11.98 -10.84
C TYR A 454 -16.08 11.50 -10.44
N ARG A 455 -16.64 10.65 -11.29
CA ARG A 455 -17.87 9.92 -11.00
C ARG A 455 -17.68 8.46 -11.41
N GLY A 456 -17.67 7.56 -10.45
CA GLY A 456 -17.46 6.14 -10.70
C GLY A 456 -17.23 5.38 -9.40
N ARG A 457 -16.85 4.11 -9.53
CA ARG A 457 -16.50 3.29 -8.35
C ARG A 457 -15.07 3.57 -7.90
N ILE A 458 -14.89 3.56 -6.60
CA ILE A 458 -13.59 3.62 -5.95
C ILE A 458 -13.32 2.33 -5.19
N HIS A 459 -12.04 2.00 -5.04
CA HIS A 459 -11.59 0.71 -4.52
C HIS A 459 -10.39 0.85 -3.61
N CYS A 460 -10.29 -0.03 -2.62
CA CYS A 460 -9.10 -0.18 -1.79
C CYS A 460 -9.07 -1.54 -1.08
N VAL A 461 -7.89 -1.95 -0.63
CA VAL A 461 -7.71 -3.05 0.33
C VAL A 461 -6.85 -2.58 1.49
N LYS A 462 -7.02 -3.19 2.64
CA LYS A 462 -6.21 -2.95 3.82
C LYS A 462 -5.22 -4.09 3.99
N VAL A 463 -3.93 -3.76 4.02
CA VAL A 463 -2.84 -4.69 4.34
C VAL A 463 -2.10 -4.22 5.61
N PRO A 464 -1.44 -5.12 6.37
CA PRO A 464 -0.74 -4.75 7.61
C PRO A 464 0.27 -3.61 7.47
N ASN A 465 1.08 -3.58 6.41
CA ASN A 465 2.08 -2.53 6.17
C ASN A 465 1.47 -1.17 5.79
N GLY A 466 0.19 -1.13 5.41
CA GLY A 466 -0.49 0.12 5.05
C GLY A 466 -0.05 0.75 3.73
N LEU A 467 0.71 0.04 2.91
CA LEU A 467 1.22 0.47 1.60
C LEU A 467 0.93 -0.59 0.56
N LEU A 468 0.64 -0.18 -0.68
CA LEU A 468 0.33 -1.07 -1.79
C LEU A 468 1.18 -0.71 -3.01
N TRP A 469 1.49 -1.71 -3.81
CA TRP A 469 1.95 -1.51 -5.17
C TRP A 469 0.74 -1.39 -6.10
N VAL A 470 0.58 -0.22 -6.69
CA VAL A 470 -0.50 0.08 -7.64
C VAL A 470 0.07 0.60 -8.94
N ARG A 471 -0.66 0.43 -10.04
CA ARG A 471 -0.32 1.07 -11.33
C ARG A 471 -1.55 1.65 -12.00
N ARG A 472 -1.37 2.75 -12.67
CA ARG A 472 -2.34 3.34 -13.59
C ARG A 472 -1.65 3.68 -14.91
N ASN A 473 -2.29 3.38 -16.04
CA ASN A 473 -1.69 3.56 -17.36
C ASN A 473 -0.27 2.96 -17.49
N GLY A 474 -0.06 1.76 -16.93
CA GLY A 474 1.19 1.02 -16.97
C GLY A 474 2.35 1.62 -16.15
N LYS A 475 2.09 2.56 -15.24
CA LYS A 475 3.09 3.24 -14.41
C LYS A 475 2.96 2.82 -12.95
N PRO A 476 3.74 1.84 -12.47
CA PRO A 476 3.66 1.35 -11.10
C PRO A 476 4.24 2.36 -10.11
N VAL A 477 3.68 2.39 -8.90
CA VAL A 477 4.12 3.23 -7.79
C VAL A 477 3.67 2.65 -6.46
N VAL A 478 4.40 2.93 -5.39
CA VAL A 478 3.95 2.66 -4.02
C VAL A 478 3.00 3.76 -3.58
N SER A 479 1.85 3.38 -3.03
CA SER A 479 0.84 4.30 -2.52
C SER A 479 0.21 3.72 -1.25
N GLY A 480 -0.41 4.55 -0.43
CA GLY A 480 -1.01 4.12 0.82
C GLY A 480 -2.34 3.39 0.66
N ASN A 481 -2.80 2.79 1.74
CA ASN A 481 -4.16 2.29 1.89
C ASN A 481 -4.91 3.04 3.00
N THR A 482 -6.18 2.72 3.20
CA THR A 482 -7.15 3.55 3.94
C THR A 482 -7.23 3.36 5.45
N HIS A 483 -7.98 4.25 6.07
CA HIS A 483 -8.52 4.41 7.42
C HIS A 483 -7.68 5.28 8.38
N GLU A 484 -8.12 6.52 8.60
CA GLU A 484 -7.39 7.50 9.42
C GLU A 484 -7.37 7.16 10.92
N LEU A 485 -8.52 6.85 11.50
CA LEU A 485 -8.65 6.62 12.94
C LEU A 485 -8.00 5.32 13.40
N ILE A 486 -8.10 4.24 12.61
CA ILE A 486 -7.63 2.90 12.94
C ILE A 486 -6.09 2.77 12.90
N ARG A 487 -5.38 3.77 12.44
CA ARG A 487 -3.92 3.72 12.21
C ARG A 487 -3.05 3.96 13.41
N HIS A 488 -3.57 4.67 14.39
CA HIS A 488 -2.87 4.88 15.64
C HIS A 488 -2.92 3.58 16.46
N ARG A 489 -2.07 2.59 16.10
CA ARG A 489 -2.06 1.25 16.72
C ARG A 489 -1.31 1.16 18.03
N PRO A 490 -0.12 1.78 18.21
CA PRO A 490 0.57 1.74 19.48
C PRO A 490 -0.29 2.36 20.59
N GLY A 491 -0.59 1.58 21.64
CA GLY A 491 -1.41 2.03 22.77
C GLY A 491 -2.90 2.23 22.45
N VAL A 492 -3.44 1.59 21.39
CA VAL A 492 -4.84 1.75 20.96
C VAL A 492 -5.57 0.41 20.85
N ALA A 493 -6.84 0.40 21.30
CA ALA A 493 -7.81 -0.65 21.03
C ALA A 493 -9.06 -0.06 20.33
N ILE A 494 -9.63 -0.81 19.36
CA ILE A 494 -10.76 -0.36 18.55
C ILE A 494 -11.79 -1.48 18.39
N SER A 495 -13.08 -1.12 18.57
CA SER A 495 -14.22 -1.96 18.26
C SER A 495 -15.24 -1.12 17.49
N GLN A 496 -15.59 -1.52 16.26
CA GLN A 496 -16.46 -0.76 15.36
C GLN A 496 -17.71 -1.55 14.98
N GLU A 497 -18.84 -0.87 14.81
CA GLU A 497 -20.06 -1.44 14.28
C GLU A 497 -19.81 -2.04 12.88
N SER A 498 -20.26 -3.27 12.69
CA SER A 498 -20.06 -3.96 11.43
C SER A 498 -21.31 -3.91 10.56
N LEU A 499 -21.20 -3.35 9.36
CA LEU A 499 -22.27 -3.37 8.35
C LEU A 499 -22.65 -4.78 7.86
N ARG A 500 -22.00 -5.82 8.34
CA ARG A 500 -22.41 -7.22 8.13
C ARG A 500 -23.51 -7.66 9.08
N PHE A 501 -23.76 -6.88 10.14
CA PHE A 501 -24.73 -7.20 11.19
C PHE A 501 -25.73 -6.07 11.41
N VAL A 502 -25.30 -4.82 11.24
CA VAL A 502 -26.17 -3.64 11.35
C VAL A 502 -26.82 -3.40 9.99
N ARG A 503 -28.16 -3.30 9.98
CA ARG A 503 -28.91 -2.96 8.76
C ARG A 503 -28.85 -1.46 8.51
N LEU A 504 -28.80 -1.10 7.24
CA LEU A 504 -28.79 0.28 6.79
C LEU A 504 -30.24 0.73 6.55
N THR A 505 -30.99 0.88 7.63
CA THR A 505 -32.31 1.49 7.66
C THR A 505 -32.19 2.87 8.29
N ASP A 506 -32.71 3.92 7.66
CA ASP A 506 -32.52 5.32 8.09
C ASP A 506 -31.03 5.71 8.08
N LEU A 507 -30.45 5.74 6.87
CA LEU A 507 -29.02 5.99 6.62
C LEU A 507 -28.54 7.27 7.32
N PRO A 508 -27.69 7.16 8.37
CA PRO A 508 -27.12 8.33 9.03
C PRO A 508 -25.98 8.89 8.17
N PHE A 509 -26.01 10.19 7.90
CA PHE A 509 -25.02 10.86 7.07
C PHE A 509 -24.68 12.25 7.64
N TRP A 510 -23.39 12.58 7.70
CA TRP A 510 -22.91 13.90 8.06
C TRP A 510 -22.57 14.72 6.80
N PHE A 511 -22.92 15.99 6.80
CA PHE A 511 -22.56 16.93 5.75
C PHE A 511 -21.74 18.07 6.36
N PRO A 512 -20.64 18.50 5.74
CA PRO A 512 -19.92 19.69 6.17
C PRO A 512 -20.75 20.97 5.91
N GLU A 513 -20.50 22.01 6.68
CA GLU A 513 -21.26 23.27 6.65
C GLU A 513 -21.33 23.90 5.24
N TRP A 514 -20.22 23.91 4.52
CA TRP A 514 -20.18 24.42 3.13
C TRP A 514 -21.07 23.65 2.15
N ALA A 515 -21.28 22.35 2.36
CA ALA A 515 -22.18 21.55 1.53
C ALA A 515 -23.64 21.85 1.86
N GLU A 516 -23.94 22.14 3.13
CA GLU A 516 -25.29 22.52 3.58
C GLU A 516 -25.72 23.90 3.07
N GLU A 517 -24.76 24.79 2.78
CA GLU A 517 -24.99 26.09 2.17
C GLU A 517 -25.39 26.01 0.68
N ASP A 518 -25.22 24.85 0.02
CA ASP A 518 -25.62 24.61 -1.37
C ASP A 518 -26.93 23.80 -1.44
N PRO A 519 -28.12 24.45 -1.64
CA PRO A 519 -29.41 23.77 -1.64
C PRO A 519 -29.57 22.76 -2.80
N GLU A 520 -28.95 22.99 -3.96
CA GLU A 520 -29.04 22.08 -5.10
C GLU A 520 -28.20 20.83 -4.85
N LEU A 521 -27.00 20.98 -4.29
CA LEU A 521 -26.15 19.87 -3.86
C LEU A 521 -26.87 19.03 -2.79
N MET A 522 -27.40 19.68 -1.75
CA MET A 522 -28.13 18.99 -0.67
C MET A 522 -29.35 18.23 -1.17
N LYS A 523 -30.11 18.83 -2.07
CA LYS A 523 -31.29 18.16 -2.67
C LYS A 523 -30.88 16.88 -3.42
N ARG A 524 -29.89 16.96 -4.30
CA ARG A 524 -29.40 15.79 -5.08
C ARG A 524 -28.78 14.72 -4.23
N ALA A 525 -27.97 15.09 -3.23
CA ALA A 525 -27.37 14.16 -2.30
C ALA A 525 -28.45 13.43 -1.48
N THR A 526 -29.45 14.14 -0.98
CA THR A 526 -30.56 13.55 -0.24
C THR A 526 -31.36 12.58 -1.11
N GLU A 527 -31.75 12.96 -2.33
CA GLU A 527 -32.47 12.09 -3.27
C GLU A 527 -31.70 10.80 -3.57
N MET A 528 -30.38 10.87 -3.69
CA MET A 528 -29.55 9.70 -3.95
C MET A 528 -29.45 8.78 -2.73
N LEU A 529 -29.27 9.33 -1.54
CA LEU A 529 -29.21 8.56 -0.28
C LEU A 529 -30.57 7.87 0.01
N GLU A 530 -31.69 8.54 -0.25
CA GLU A 530 -33.03 7.96 -0.10
C GLU A 530 -33.24 6.78 -1.04
N ARG A 531 -32.81 6.85 -2.30
CA ARG A 531 -32.86 5.72 -3.25
C ARG A 531 -32.00 4.54 -2.79
N MET A 532 -30.82 4.80 -2.21
CA MET A 532 -29.98 3.75 -1.65
C MET A 532 -30.66 3.08 -0.46
N GLU A 533 -31.31 3.84 0.39
CA GLU A 533 -32.07 3.34 1.54
C GLU A 533 -33.27 2.47 1.08
N GLU A 534 -34.06 2.96 0.12
CA GLU A 534 -35.14 2.18 -0.50
C GLU A 534 -34.65 0.86 -1.06
N PHE A 535 -33.48 0.85 -1.69
CA PHE A 535 -32.87 -0.37 -2.22
C PHE A 535 -32.42 -1.33 -1.10
N GLN A 536 -31.95 -0.82 0.03
CA GLN A 536 -31.64 -1.65 1.21
C GLN A 536 -32.90 -2.33 1.77
N PHE A 537 -34.01 -1.61 1.86
CA PHE A 537 -35.31 -2.17 2.28
C PHE A 537 -35.78 -3.25 1.30
N TRP A 538 -35.76 -2.95 0.00
CA TRP A 538 -36.15 -3.90 -1.04
C TRP A 538 -35.33 -5.19 -0.99
N MET A 539 -33.99 -5.09 -0.83
CA MET A 539 -33.13 -6.26 -0.70
C MET A 539 -33.44 -7.07 0.57
N ALA A 540 -33.73 -6.42 1.68
CA ALA A 540 -34.06 -7.10 2.93
C ALA A 540 -35.35 -7.94 2.78
N GLU A 541 -36.38 -7.37 2.14
CA GLU A 541 -37.62 -8.05 1.83
C GLU A 541 -37.43 -9.17 0.80
N HIS A 542 -36.74 -8.90 -0.31
CA HIS A 542 -36.43 -9.87 -1.37
C HIS A 542 -35.66 -11.07 -0.86
N PHE A 543 -34.76 -10.90 0.09
CA PHE A 543 -34.01 -11.99 0.72
C PHE A 543 -34.76 -12.67 1.87
N GLY A 544 -35.94 -12.21 2.25
CA GLY A 544 -36.71 -12.75 3.34
C GLY A 544 -35.98 -12.70 4.70
N LEU A 545 -35.20 -11.62 4.95
CA LEU A 545 -34.33 -11.57 6.14
C LEU A 545 -35.10 -11.55 7.47
N ASP A 546 -36.37 -11.16 7.46
CA ASP A 546 -37.23 -11.06 8.65
C ASP A 546 -38.15 -12.26 8.84
N GLU A 547 -38.10 -13.25 7.92
CA GLU A 547 -38.88 -14.47 8.02
C GLU A 547 -38.44 -15.32 9.22
N GLN A 548 -39.45 -16.01 9.82
CA GLN A 548 -39.18 -16.91 10.95
C GLN A 548 -38.33 -18.11 10.49
N GLY A 549 -37.29 -18.45 11.27
CA GLY A 549 -36.44 -19.63 11.01
C GLY A 549 -35.20 -19.38 10.14
N VAL A 550 -35.01 -18.19 9.60
CA VAL A 550 -33.78 -17.84 8.85
C VAL A 550 -32.57 -17.85 9.79
N LYS A 551 -31.59 -18.72 9.49
CA LYS A 551 -30.39 -18.87 10.32
C LYS A 551 -29.51 -17.63 10.29
N PHE A 552 -28.85 -17.33 11.41
CA PHE A 552 -27.94 -16.19 11.55
C PHE A 552 -26.83 -16.17 10.48
N ALA A 553 -26.24 -17.35 10.16
CA ALA A 553 -25.21 -17.46 9.12
C ALA A 553 -25.73 -17.05 7.73
N GLU A 554 -26.98 -17.37 7.41
CA GLU A 554 -27.62 -16.99 6.15
C GLU A 554 -27.89 -15.50 6.12
N LYS A 555 -28.43 -14.93 7.20
CA LYS A 555 -28.61 -13.48 7.35
C LYS A 555 -27.29 -12.74 7.14
N LYS A 556 -26.21 -13.23 7.79
CA LYS A 556 -24.86 -12.66 7.67
C LYS A 556 -24.33 -12.70 6.23
N HIS A 557 -24.60 -13.77 5.49
CA HIS A 557 -24.19 -13.88 4.08
C HIS A 557 -24.92 -12.86 3.21
N LYS A 558 -26.23 -12.75 3.35
CA LYS A 558 -27.07 -11.80 2.58
C LYS A 558 -26.75 -10.33 2.95
N THR A 559 -26.63 -10.00 4.23
CA THR A 559 -26.23 -8.65 4.67
C THR A 559 -24.79 -8.28 4.26
N SER A 560 -23.91 -9.27 4.11
CA SER A 560 -22.57 -9.05 3.54
C SER A 560 -22.61 -8.64 2.07
N PHE A 561 -23.66 -9.02 1.33
CA PHE A 561 -23.92 -8.50 -0.02
C PHE A 561 -24.54 -7.11 0.02
N MET A 562 -25.55 -6.92 0.87
CA MET A 562 -26.30 -5.64 0.98
C MET A 562 -25.38 -4.44 1.31
N ARG A 563 -24.37 -4.64 2.18
CA ARG A 563 -23.41 -3.58 2.52
C ARG A 563 -22.62 -3.04 1.33
N ARG A 564 -22.57 -3.75 0.20
CA ARG A 564 -21.92 -3.29 -1.03
C ARG A 564 -22.64 -2.09 -1.67
N PHE A 565 -23.89 -1.86 -1.26
CA PHE A 565 -24.72 -0.75 -1.70
C PHE A 565 -24.91 0.30 -0.59
N ALA A 566 -23.99 0.33 0.39
CA ALA A 566 -23.93 1.39 1.38
C ALA A 566 -23.10 2.56 0.85
N PRO A 567 -23.54 3.82 1.01
CA PRO A 567 -22.69 4.96 0.73
C PRO A 567 -21.49 4.99 1.68
N GLU A 568 -20.34 5.44 1.21
CA GLU A 568 -19.12 5.46 2.02
C GLU A 568 -19.20 6.40 3.20
N GLY A 569 -19.82 7.57 3.00
CA GLY A 569 -20.08 8.55 4.05
C GLY A 569 -21.13 8.11 5.06
N VAL A 570 -21.63 6.84 5.01
CA VAL A 570 -22.55 6.35 6.04
C VAL A 570 -21.86 6.38 7.39
N ALA A 571 -22.47 7.09 8.31
CA ALA A 571 -21.97 7.25 9.65
C ALA A 571 -22.07 5.94 10.45
N THR A 572 -21.08 5.67 11.29
CA THR A 572 -20.95 4.45 12.11
C THR A 572 -20.59 4.81 13.54
N GLY A 573 -20.72 3.82 14.44
CA GLY A 573 -20.28 3.91 15.82
C GLY A 573 -19.05 3.05 16.07
N LEU A 574 -18.14 3.52 16.90
CA LEU A 574 -16.99 2.74 17.33
C LEU A 574 -16.56 3.09 18.77
N VAL A 575 -15.97 2.10 19.47
CA VAL A 575 -15.24 2.33 20.71
C VAL A 575 -13.76 2.46 20.36
N TRP A 576 -13.15 3.54 20.79
CA TRP A 576 -11.74 3.84 20.60
C TRP A 576 -11.07 4.08 21.95
N THR A 577 -10.10 3.24 22.32
CA THR A 577 -9.32 3.36 23.55
C THR A 577 -7.89 3.70 23.20
N ALA A 578 -7.32 4.71 23.82
CA ALA A 578 -5.92 5.06 23.64
C ALA A 578 -5.26 5.53 24.93
N ASN A 579 -3.94 5.27 25.07
CA ASN A 579 -3.18 5.83 26.17
C ASN A 579 -2.86 7.32 25.92
N VAL A 580 -2.52 8.06 26.98
CA VAL A 580 -2.29 9.51 26.92
C VAL A 580 -1.19 9.89 25.94
N ARG A 581 -0.12 9.11 25.85
CA ARG A 581 0.94 9.39 24.86
C ARG A 581 0.43 9.37 23.43
N THR A 582 -0.35 8.35 23.09
CA THR A 582 -0.99 8.22 21.78
C THR A 582 -2.04 9.32 21.56
N LEU A 583 -2.85 9.62 22.59
CA LEU A 583 -3.85 10.69 22.53
C LEU A 583 -3.20 12.04 22.21
N ARG A 584 -2.10 12.39 22.88
CA ARG A 584 -1.37 13.63 22.63
C ARG A 584 -0.86 13.71 21.18
N HIS A 585 -0.23 12.64 20.69
CA HIS A 585 0.25 12.57 19.30
C HIS A 585 -0.90 12.67 18.29
N THR A 586 -1.99 11.92 18.55
CA THR A 586 -3.12 11.88 17.62
C THR A 586 -3.88 13.20 17.59
N LEU A 587 -4.01 13.86 18.73
CA LEU A 587 -4.66 15.17 18.84
C LEU A 587 -3.93 16.21 17.96
N GLU A 588 -2.60 16.32 18.06
CA GLU A 588 -1.80 17.19 17.19
C GLU A 588 -1.95 16.84 15.72
N ALA A 589 -1.85 15.55 15.38
CA ALA A 589 -1.84 15.09 13.99
C ALA A 589 -3.21 15.20 13.29
N ARG A 590 -4.32 15.03 14.06
CA ARG A 590 -5.68 14.94 13.50
C ARG A 590 -6.49 16.24 13.59
N THR A 591 -6.00 17.22 14.31
CA THR A 591 -6.55 18.58 14.29
C THR A 591 -5.75 19.53 13.40
N ALA A 592 -4.62 19.10 12.85
CA ALA A 592 -3.83 19.90 11.91
C ALA A 592 -4.67 20.33 10.69
N PRO A 593 -4.41 21.51 10.10
CA PRO A 593 -5.19 22.04 8.97
C PRO A 593 -5.28 21.11 7.75
N GLY A 594 -4.30 20.22 7.57
CA GLY A 594 -4.28 19.25 6.47
C GLY A 594 -4.98 17.91 6.78
N ALA A 595 -5.56 17.72 7.96
CA ALA A 595 -6.39 16.55 8.23
C ALA A 595 -7.81 16.77 7.66
N GLU A 596 -8.48 15.66 7.30
CA GLU A 596 -9.84 15.68 6.77
C GLU A 596 -10.81 16.33 7.76
N GLU A 597 -11.83 17.05 7.26
CA GLU A 597 -12.69 17.94 8.05
C GLU A 597 -13.46 17.22 9.16
N GLU A 598 -14.03 16.04 8.88
CA GLU A 598 -14.77 15.28 9.87
C GLU A 598 -13.87 14.78 11.01
N ILE A 599 -12.65 14.30 10.70
CA ILE A 599 -11.72 13.83 11.72
C ILE A 599 -11.13 14.98 12.52
N ARG A 600 -10.97 16.17 11.93
CA ARG A 600 -10.58 17.40 12.65
C ARG A 600 -11.63 17.76 13.68
N LEU A 601 -12.89 17.79 13.29
CA LEU A 601 -14.02 18.06 14.19
C LEU A 601 -14.07 17.03 15.32
N LEU A 602 -13.91 15.75 15.00
CA LEU A 602 -13.92 14.66 15.97
C LEU A 602 -12.81 14.80 17.02
N PHE A 603 -11.56 15.01 16.56
CA PHE A 603 -10.42 15.15 17.47
C PHE A 603 -10.41 16.48 18.20
N HIS A 604 -10.98 17.54 17.65
CA HIS A 604 -11.20 18.77 18.40
C HIS A 604 -12.10 18.52 19.62
N ARG A 605 -13.23 17.83 19.45
CA ARG A 605 -14.13 17.43 20.55
C ARG A 605 -13.47 16.49 21.55
N ILE A 606 -12.62 15.54 21.09
CA ILE A 606 -11.82 14.69 21.99
C ILE A 606 -10.87 15.55 22.83
N GLY A 607 -10.22 16.53 22.21
CA GLY A 607 -9.31 17.45 22.91
C GLY A 607 -10.00 18.27 24.00
N GLU A 608 -11.19 18.78 23.73
CA GLU A 608 -12.01 19.50 24.74
C GLU A 608 -12.30 18.61 25.97
N VAL A 609 -12.77 17.38 25.73
CA VAL A 609 -13.03 16.42 26.81
C VAL A 609 -11.75 16.09 27.60
N LEU A 610 -10.63 15.85 26.91
CA LEU A 610 -9.36 15.51 27.57
C LEU A 610 -8.77 16.68 28.36
N ARG A 611 -8.95 17.91 27.92
CA ARG A 611 -8.52 19.11 28.65
C ARG A 611 -9.30 19.30 29.94
N GLU A 612 -10.59 18.95 29.94
CA GLU A 612 -11.43 18.98 31.13
C GLU A 612 -11.08 17.85 32.10
N GLU A 613 -10.92 16.61 31.61
CA GLU A 613 -10.70 15.41 32.40
C GLU A 613 -9.27 15.30 32.98
N ALA A 614 -8.27 15.84 32.28
CA ALA A 614 -6.87 15.74 32.70
C ALA A 614 -6.06 17.00 32.35
N PRO A 615 -6.40 18.15 32.94
CA PRO A 615 -5.83 19.45 32.60
C PRO A 615 -4.29 19.51 32.71
N ALA A 616 -3.68 18.85 33.69
CA ALA A 616 -2.22 18.81 33.81
C ALA A 616 -1.51 17.99 32.70
N LEU A 617 -2.24 17.14 31.96
CA LEU A 617 -1.71 16.31 30.87
C LEU A 617 -2.01 16.89 29.49
N PHE A 618 -3.00 17.80 29.35
CA PHE A 618 -3.44 18.39 28.08
C PHE A 618 -3.56 19.92 28.11
N GLY A 619 -3.28 20.57 29.25
CA GLY A 619 -3.38 22.02 29.41
C GLY A 619 -2.27 22.81 28.70
N ASP A 620 -1.21 22.13 28.24
CA ASP A 620 -0.12 22.74 27.47
C ASP A 620 -0.44 22.90 25.97
N TYR A 621 -1.65 22.50 25.53
CA TYR A 621 -2.09 22.70 24.17
C TYR A 621 -2.69 24.10 23.96
N GLU A 622 -2.27 24.76 22.92
CA GLU A 622 -2.91 25.97 22.38
C GLU A 622 -3.75 25.58 21.16
N VAL A 623 -4.89 26.24 20.95
CA VAL A 623 -5.74 26.00 19.79
C VAL A 623 -5.55 27.14 18.83
N GLU A 624 -4.91 26.87 17.68
CA GLU A 624 -4.63 27.81 16.61
C GLU A 624 -5.39 27.37 15.34
N ASP A 625 -6.32 28.16 14.84
CA ASP A 625 -7.17 27.84 13.67
C ASP A 625 -7.82 26.43 13.75
N GLY A 626 -8.27 26.04 14.94
CA GLY A 626 -8.88 24.73 15.20
C GLY A 626 -7.88 23.59 15.38
N ALA A 627 -6.59 23.81 15.18
CA ALA A 627 -5.53 22.84 15.42
C ALA A 627 -5.07 22.88 16.89
N TRP A 628 -4.92 21.73 17.51
CA TRP A 628 -4.37 21.57 18.85
C TRP A 628 -2.86 21.43 18.77
N VAL A 629 -2.14 22.47 19.16
CA VAL A 629 -0.67 22.57 19.09
C VAL A 629 -0.10 22.40 20.49
N PRO A 630 0.63 21.31 20.77
CA PRO A 630 1.21 21.11 22.09
C PRO A 630 2.46 21.99 22.25
N ARG A 631 2.62 22.56 23.43
CA ARG A 631 3.88 23.24 23.81
C ARG A 631 5.06 22.25 23.83
N TRP A 632 4.83 21.02 24.25
CA TRP A 632 5.81 19.95 24.36
C TRP A 632 5.54 18.86 23.33
N ARG A 633 6.20 18.95 22.18
CA ARG A 633 6.13 17.94 21.11
C ARG A 633 7.02 16.74 21.43
N LYS A 634 6.67 15.57 20.91
CA LYS A 634 7.43 14.29 21.04
C LYS A 634 7.49 13.73 22.47
N VAL A 635 6.51 13.97 23.26
CA VAL A 635 6.38 13.35 24.60
C VAL A 635 5.93 11.90 24.50
#